data_2d5a8472cf5805513a4eaf89deebe1aa
#
_entry.id   2d5a8472cf5805513a4eaf89deebe1aa
#
_cell.length_a   1.000
_cell.length_b   1.000
_cell.length_c   1.000
_cell.angle_alpha   90.00
_cell.angle_beta   90.00
_cell.angle_gamma   90.00
#
_symmetry.space_group_name_H-M   'P 1'
#
loop_
_entity.id
_entity.type
_entity.pdbx_description
1 polymer ?
#
loop_
_entity_poly.entity_id
_entity_poly.type
_entity_poly.pdbx_seq_one_letter_code
_entity_poly.pdbx_strand_id
1 'polypeptide(L)' 'MKARELREKSVEELNQELLQLREQQFKLRMQAATGQLGQSHKVKETRLDIARVKTVLNEKAGN' A
#
# COMPACT_ATOMS: atom_id res chain seq x y z
N MET A 1 1.44 -5.60 -6.62
CA MET A 1 1.40 -4.41 -7.50
C MET A 1 2.70 -4.23 -8.24
N LYS A 2 2.62 -3.94 -9.51
CA LYS A 2 3.81 -3.68 -10.31
C LYS A 2 3.99 -2.16 -10.48
N ALA A 3 5.23 -1.71 -10.38
CA ALA A 3 5.52 -0.28 -10.52
C ALA A 3 5.06 0.28 -11.86
N ARG A 4 5.16 -0.54 -12.92
CA ARG A 4 4.70 -0.13 -14.25
C ARG A 4 3.23 0.25 -14.22
N GLU A 5 2.40 -0.57 -13.60
CA GLU A 5 0.96 -0.32 -13.52
C GLU A 5 0.66 0.93 -12.71
N LEU A 6 1.41 1.12 -11.64
CA LEU A 6 1.23 2.30 -10.81
C LEU A 6 1.60 3.58 -11.55
N ARG A 7 2.62 3.52 -12.42
CA ARG A 7 3.04 4.68 -13.18
C ARG A 7 2.02 5.11 -14.21
N GLU A 8 1.14 4.20 -14.62
CA GLU A 8 0.06 4.53 -15.56
C GLU A 8 -1.10 5.25 -14.89
N LYS A 9 -1.18 5.22 -13.56
CA LYS A 9 -2.26 5.84 -12.82
C LYS A 9 -1.99 7.31 -12.56
N SER A 10 -3.07 8.09 -12.42
CA SER A 10 -2.95 9.50 -12.06
C SER A 10 -2.57 9.64 -10.58
N VAL A 11 -2.12 10.84 -10.20
CA VAL A 11 -1.79 11.14 -8.81
C VAL A 11 -3.01 10.91 -7.92
N GLU A 12 -4.20 11.31 -8.37
CA GLU A 12 -5.42 11.12 -7.59
C GLU A 12 -5.74 9.66 -7.37
N GLU A 13 -5.60 8.85 -8.42
CA GLU A 13 -5.81 7.41 -8.30
C GLU A 13 -4.80 6.77 -7.35
N LEU A 14 -3.55 7.20 -7.42
CA LEU A 14 -2.51 6.69 -6.53
C LEU A 14 -2.78 7.07 -5.08
N ASN A 15 -3.27 8.27 -4.83
CA ASN A 15 -3.63 8.69 -3.48
C ASN A 15 -4.77 7.85 -2.93
N GLN A 16 -5.76 7.54 -3.74
CA GLN A 16 -6.86 6.66 -3.33
C GLN A 16 -6.35 5.25 -3.05
N GLU A 17 -5.47 4.76 -3.90
CA GLU A 17 -4.85 3.45 -3.70
C GLU A 17 -4.09 3.39 -2.37
N LEU A 18 -3.33 4.45 -2.10
CA LEU A 18 -2.57 4.56 -0.85
C LEU A 18 -3.49 4.55 0.36
N LEU A 19 -4.60 5.28 0.29
CA LEU A 19 -5.57 5.31 1.38
C LEU A 19 -6.14 3.93 1.66
N GLN A 20 -6.53 3.21 0.61
CA GLN A 20 -7.06 1.86 0.75
C GLN A 20 -6.04 0.91 1.35
N LEU A 21 -4.78 1.03 0.93
CA LEU A 21 -3.71 0.19 1.46
C LEU A 21 -3.48 0.46 2.94
N ARG A 22 -3.55 1.72 3.37
CA ARG A 22 -3.41 2.06 4.78
C ARG A 22 -4.55 1.53 5.62
N GLU A 23 -5.78 1.57 5.10
CA GLU A 23 -6.92 0.99 5.78
C GLU A 23 -6.74 -0.52 5.93
N GLN A 24 -6.28 -1.18 4.88
CA GLN A 24 -6.01 -2.61 4.91
C GLN A 24 -4.92 -2.94 5.92
N GLN A 25 -3.86 -2.14 5.96
CA GLN A 25 -2.78 -2.31 6.92
C GLN A 25 -3.30 -2.20 8.35
N PHE A 26 -4.16 -1.22 8.60
CA PHE A 26 -4.75 -1.04 9.92
C PHE A 26 -5.56 -2.27 10.34
N LYS A 27 -6.40 -2.78 9.44
CA LYS A 27 -7.19 -3.97 9.71
C LYS A 27 -6.31 -5.18 10.02
N LEU A 28 -5.24 -5.35 9.26
CA LEU A 28 -4.31 -6.46 9.48
C LEU A 28 -3.62 -6.35 10.82
N ARG A 29 -3.25 -5.13 11.23
CA ARG A 29 -2.67 -4.90 12.55
C ARG A 29 -3.63 -5.27 13.67
N MET A 30 -4.91 -4.92 13.50
CA MET A 30 -5.92 -5.28 14.48
C MET A 30 -6.10 -6.77 14.58
N GLN A 31 -6.11 -7.47 13.45
CA GLN A 31 -6.20 -8.93 13.44
C GLN A 31 -5.01 -9.58 14.14
N ALA A 32 -3.82 -9.05 13.89
CA ALA A 32 -2.61 -9.54 14.55
C ALA A 32 -2.69 -9.33 16.06
N ALA A 33 -3.22 -8.18 16.50
CA ALA A 33 -3.36 -7.89 17.91
C ALA A 33 -4.34 -8.82 18.62
N THR A 34 -5.30 -9.37 17.90
CA THR A 34 -6.27 -10.33 18.47
C THR A 34 -5.81 -11.78 18.33
N GLY A 35 -4.57 -12.00 17.90
CA GLY A 35 -4.00 -13.34 17.84
C GLY A 35 -4.21 -14.08 16.53
N GLN A 36 -4.76 -13.43 15.53
CA GLN A 36 -4.97 -14.04 14.22
C GLN A 36 -3.72 -13.87 13.37
N LEU A 37 -2.71 -14.66 13.66
CA LEU A 37 -1.39 -14.50 13.06
C LEU A 37 -1.22 -15.16 11.69
N GLY A 38 -2.26 -15.78 11.16
CA GLY A 38 -2.15 -16.51 9.91
C GLY A 38 -1.92 -15.66 8.66
N GLN A 39 -1.83 -14.33 8.81
CA GLN A 39 -1.72 -13.43 7.67
C GLN A 39 -0.51 -12.50 7.75
N SER A 40 0.54 -12.95 8.39
CA SER A 40 1.76 -12.13 8.51
C SER A 40 2.34 -11.77 7.15
N HIS A 41 2.23 -12.65 6.17
CA HIS A 41 2.71 -12.37 4.82
C HIS A 41 1.94 -11.21 4.17
N LYS A 42 0.65 -11.07 4.47
CA LYS A 42 -0.14 -9.98 3.94
C LYS A 42 0.27 -8.63 4.54
N VAL A 43 0.71 -8.62 5.80
CA VAL A 43 1.23 -7.40 6.40
C VAL A 43 2.47 -6.93 5.65
N LYS A 44 3.38 -7.85 5.33
CA LYS A 44 4.57 -7.51 4.55
C LYS A 44 4.22 -7.03 3.15
N GLU A 45 3.31 -7.73 2.46
CA GLU A 45 2.89 -7.35 1.13
C GLU A 45 2.29 -5.95 1.11
N THR A 46 1.42 -5.68 2.08
CA THR A 46 0.76 -4.37 2.16
C THR A 46 1.78 -3.26 2.39
N ARG A 47 2.77 -3.50 3.25
CA ARG A 47 3.83 -2.53 3.49
C ARG A 47 4.63 -2.25 2.22
N LEU A 48 4.96 -3.30 1.47
CA LEU A 48 5.69 -3.15 0.21
C LEU A 48 4.86 -2.38 -0.82
N ASP A 49 3.57 -2.68 -0.89
CA ASP A 49 2.68 -1.98 -1.81
C ASP A 49 2.59 -0.50 -1.46
N ILE A 50 2.46 -0.18 -0.17
CA ILE A 50 2.45 1.21 0.27
C ILE A 50 3.75 1.92 -0.14
N ALA A 51 4.88 1.27 0.06
CA ALA A 51 6.17 1.84 -0.32
C ALA A 51 6.26 2.08 -1.82
N ARG A 52 5.75 1.15 -2.62
CA ARG A 52 5.76 1.30 -4.08
C ARG A 52 4.89 2.47 -4.53
N VAL A 53 3.69 2.57 -3.98
CA VAL A 53 2.79 3.67 -4.32
C VAL A 53 3.42 5.00 -3.94
N LYS A 54 4.02 5.09 -2.76
CA LYS A 54 4.70 6.31 -2.33
C LYS A 54 5.85 6.69 -3.25
N THR A 55 6.63 5.70 -3.68
CA THR A 55 7.75 5.92 -4.59
C THR A 55 7.27 6.51 -5.91
N VAL A 56 6.21 5.92 -6.48
CA VAL A 56 5.66 6.41 -7.74
C VAL A 56 5.06 7.81 -7.56
N LEU A 57 4.38 8.06 -6.44
CA LEU A 57 3.87 9.40 -6.15
C LEU A 57 4.99 10.43 -6.08
N ASN A 58 6.11 10.08 -5.45
CA ASN A 58 7.26 10.97 -5.38
C ASN A 58 7.83 11.22 -6.77
N GLU A 59 7.91 10.21 -7.61
CA GLU A 59 8.37 10.38 -8.99
C GLU A 59 7.50 11.40 -9.74
N LYS A 60 6.18 11.29 -9.57
CA LYS A 60 5.25 12.16 -10.28
C LYS A 60 5.20 13.56 -9.71
N ALA A 61 5.40 13.71 -8.42
CA ALA A 61 5.28 15.01 -7.75
C ALA A 61 6.59 15.80 -7.70
N GLY A 62 7.70 15.10 -7.60
CA GLY A 62 8.96 15.74 -7.26
C GLY A 62 9.93 15.94 -8.41
N ASN A 63 9.67 15.29 -9.49
CA ASN A 63 10.66 15.35 -10.56
C ASN A 63 9.99 15.48 -11.88
#